data_94f6c64bc5052d151eec1d2af64aa2b2
#
_entry.id   94f6c64bc5052d151eec1d2af64aa2b2
#
_cell.length_a   1.000
_cell.length_b   1.000
_cell.length_c   1.000
_cell.angle_alpha   90.00
_cell.angle_beta   90.00
_cell.angle_gamma   90.00
#
_symmetry.space_group_name_H-M   'P 1'
#
loop_
_entity.id
_entity.type
_entity.pdbx_description
1 polymer ?
#
loop_
_entity_poly.entity_id
_entity_poly.type
_entity_poly.pdbx_seq_one_letter_code
_entity_poly.pdbx_strand_id
1 'polypeptide(L)'
;MLSDRLVANTPHIDTRTRLALEQRPEQPLFLDLQTDFNDGDAAYALRYYPTAIMGAEVVGWLDTSIKSGRVPGGTALVYGSLADFPYETPSSSTIQVDFDTGDLELHYFDGWQKLEHLDARVKFHGNRLDIDVEKAAVYDSQVIDTRARIDSLTPASPLRVQGKVAGPLSNILRLLQEDALRDDFGDRGAPLRARGDAD
;
A
#
# COMPACT_ATOMS: atom_id res chain seq x y z
N MET A 1 -26.37 8.17 13.64
CA MET A 1 -25.50 9.22 14.21
C MET A 1 -24.84 9.93 13.07
N LEU A 2 -24.92 11.24 13.03
CA LEU A 2 -24.31 12.04 11.94
C LEU A 2 -23.30 12.99 12.59
N SER A 3 -22.09 13.06 12.06
CA SER A 3 -21.08 14.06 12.42
C SER A 3 -20.55 14.70 11.15
N ASP A 4 -20.79 15.98 10.98
CA ASP A 4 -20.44 16.70 9.75
C ASP A 4 -18.94 17.05 9.67
N ARG A 5 -18.24 17.06 10.80
CA ARG A 5 -16.82 17.40 10.82
C ARG A 5 -16.17 16.99 12.14
N LEU A 6 -15.31 16.01 12.09
CA LEU A 6 -14.38 15.66 13.15
C LEU A 6 -12.98 16.07 12.70
N VAL A 7 -12.28 16.83 13.54
CA VAL A 7 -10.88 17.21 13.32
C VAL A 7 -10.07 16.64 14.46
N ALA A 8 -9.03 15.89 14.14
CA ALA A 8 -8.08 15.41 15.12
C ALA A 8 -6.67 15.77 14.66
N ASN A 9 -5.95 16.45 15.54
CA ASN A 9 -4.54 16.76 15.38
C ASN A 9 -3.78 15.96 16.42
N THR A 10 -2.91 15.10 15.97
CA THR A 10 -2.09 14.24 16.81
C THR A 10 -0.61 14.47 16.53
N PRO A 11 0.32 14.00 17.36
CA PRO A 11 1.75 14.10 17.04
C PRO A 11 2.18 13.36 15.78
N HIS A 12 1.32 12.48 15.23
CA HIS A 12 1.69 11.56 14.15
C HIS A 12 0.85 11.70 12.89
N ILE A 13 -0.29 12.40 12.93
CA ILE A 13 -1.17 12.62 11.79
C ILE A 13 -2.23 13.66 12.11
N ASP A 14 -2.56 14.47 11.14
CA ASP A 14 -3.72 15.36 11.17
C ASP A 14 -4.84 14.78 10.33
N THR A 15 -6.07 14.77 10.87
CA THR A 15 -7.23 14.22 10.15
C THR A 15 -8.42 15.17 10.17
N ARG A 16 -9.16 15.13 9.06
CA ARG A 16 -10.47 15.78 8.94
C ARG A 16 -11.47 14.77 8.39
N THR A 17 -12.40 14.36 9.24
CA THR A 17 -13.33 13.26 8.95
C THR A 17 -14.77 13.73 8.95
N ARG A 18 -15.52 13.30 7.95
CA ARG A 18 -16.99 13.29 7.94
C ARG A 18 -17.45 11.86 8.18
N LEU A 19 -18.38 11.66 9.09
CA LEU A 19 -18.88 10.35 9.48
C LEU A 19 -20.38 10.35 9.60
N ALA A 20 -21.03 9.43 8.90
CA ALA A 20 -22.41 9.07 9.11
C ALA A 20 -22.55 7.58 9.40
N LEU A 21 -23.24 7.23 10.48
CA LEU A 21 -23.60 5.86 10.84
C LEU A 21 -25.11 5.73 10.82
N GLU A 22 -25.62 4.80 10.02
CA GLU A 22 -27.03 4.51 9.89
C GLU A 22 -27.31 3.07 10.30
N GLN A 23 -28.17 2.90 11.30
CA GLN A 23 -28.70 1.60 11.71
C GLN A 23 -30.17 1.54 11.39
N ARG A 24 -30.55 0.68 10.47
CA ARG A 24 -31.95 0.36 10.17
C ARG A 24 -32.40 -0.93 10.87
N PRO A 25 -33.66 -1.06 11.25
CA PRO A 25 -34.15 -2.31 11.80
C PRO A 25 -33.86 -3.49 10.86
N GLU A 26 -33.35 -4.58 11.41
CA GLU A 26 -33.01 -5.82 10.68
C GLU A 26 -31.98 -5.67 9.54
N GLN A 27 -31.30 -4.53 9.45
CA GLN A 27 -30.21 -4.32 8.48
C GLN A 27 -28.85 -4.17 9.20
N PRO A 28 -27.76 -4.57 8.55
CA PRO A 28 -26.42 -4.30 9.08
C PRO A 28 -26.13 -2.80 9.22
N LEU A 29 -25.20 -2.47 10.10
CA LEU A 29 -24.75 -1.10 10.28
C LEU A 29 -24.13 -0.57 8.98
N PHE A 30 -24.64 0.56 8.51
CA PHE A 30 -24.15 1.23 7.32
C PHE A 30 -23.22 2.38 7.72
N LEU A 31 -22.08 2.48 7.03
CA LEU A 31 -21.06 3.49 7.25
C LEU A 31 -20.89 4.36 5.99
N ASP A 32 -20.91 5.68 6.17
CA ASP A 32 -20.40 6.67 5.22
C ASP A 32 -19.30 7.46 5.95
N LEU A 33 -18.04 7.16 5.62
CA LEU A 33 -16.87 7.79 6.19
C LEU A 33 -16.03 8.38 5.07
N GLN A 34 -15.68 9.66 5.21
CA GLN A 34 -14.74 10.37 4.35
C GLN A 34 -13.72 11.06 5.24
N THR A 35 -12.45 10.79 4.99
CA THR A 35 -11.34 11.35 5.77
C THR A 35 -10.28 11.90 4.85
N ASP A 36 -9.89 13.15 5.07
CA ASP A 36 -8.62 13.71 4.58
C ASP A 36 -7.61 13.59 5.72
N PHE A 37 -6.39 13.23 5.40
CA PHE A 37 -5.29 13.16 6.36
C PHE A 37 -4.01 13.74 5.79
N ASN A 38 -3.19 14.36 6.67
CA ASN A 38 -1.93 14.98 6.30
C ASN A 38 -0.90 14.81 7.41
N ASP A 39 0.36 15.12 7.09
CA ASP A 39 1.49 15.14 8.02
C ASP A 39 1.64 13.82 8.79
N GLY A 40 1.37 12.70 8.08
CA GLY A 40 1.47 11.37 8.64
C GLY A 40 2.92 10.93 8.85
N ASP A 41 3.20 10.36 10.03
CA ASP A 41 4.43 9.62 10.31
C ASP A 41 4.19 8.14 10.06
N ALA A 42 4.86 7.61 9.02
CA ALA A 42 4.65 6.24 8.58
C ALA A 42 5.02 5.19 9.64
N ALA A 43 5.97 5.49 10.53
CA ALA A 43 6.34 4.60 11.63
C ALA A 43 5.20 4.37 12.64
N TYR A 44 4.21 5.25 12.66
CA TYR A 44 3.04 5.14 13.53
C TYR A 44 1.75 4.78 12.80
N ALA A 45 1.82 4.48 11.50
CA ALA A 45 0.66 4.24 10.65
C ALA A 45 -0.26 3.13 11.18
N LEU A 46 0.31 2.07 11.79
CA LEU A 46 -0.45 0.96 12.36
C LEU A 46 -1.50 1.40 13.40
N ARG A 47 -1.27 2.49 14.12
CA ARG A 47 -2.21 3.03 15.12
C ARG A 47 -3.50 3.57 14.51
N TYR A 48 -3.49 3.84 13.21
CA TYR A 48 -4.59 4.47 12.48
C TYR A 48 -5.27 3.51 11.49
N TYR A 49 -4.73 2.32 11.32
CA TYR A 49 -5.36 1.30 10.48
C TYR A 49 -6.62 0.73 11.15
N PRO A 50 -7.68 0.49 10.38
CA PRO A 50 -8.88 -0.15 10.91
C PRO A 50 -8.66 -1.67 11.08
N THR A 51 -7.77 -2.05 11.99
CA THR A 51 -7.31 -3.44 12.17
C THR A 51 -8.43 -4.42 12.49
N ALA A 52 -9.57 -3.93 13.02
CA ALA A 52 -10.74 -4.75 13.30
C ALA A 52 -11.40 -5.36 12.03
N ILE A 53 -11.17 -4.74 10.87
CA ILE A 53 -11.76 -5.17 9.58
C ILE A 53 -10.69 -5.59 8.57
N MET A 54 -9.41 -5.49 8.90
CA MET A 54 -8.30 -5.95 8.07
C MET A 54 -7.91 -7.38 8.43
N GLY A 55 -7.49 -8.17 7.44
CA GLY A 55 -6.91 -9.49 7.70
C GLY A 55 -5.65 -9.41 8.57
N ALA A 56 -5.51 -10.31 9.52
CA ALA A 56 -4.38 -10.33 10.45
C ALA A 56 -3.01 -10.41 9.74
N GLU A 57 -2.95 -11.12 8.62
CA GLU A 57 -1.74 -11.24 7.79
C GLU A 57 -1.33 -9.89 7.17
N VAL A 58 -2.32 -9.10 6.68
CA VAL A 58 -2.08 -7.77 6.11
C VAL A 58 -1.60 -6.80 7.20
N VAL A 59 -2.23 -6.84 8.38
CA VAL A 59 -1.83 -6.02 9.53
C VAL A 59 -0.39 -6.36 9.95
N GLY A 60 -0.08 -7.65 10.07
CA GLY A 60 1.26 -8.12 10.43
C GLY A 60 2.32 -7.72 9.39
N TRP A 61 1.98 -7.82 8.10
CA TRP A 61 2.87 -7.39 7.03
C TRP A 61 3.14 -5.89 7.09
N LEU A 62 2.10 -5.06 7.22
CA LEU A 62 2.25 -3.61 7.32
C LEU A 62 3.12 -3.19 8.52
N ASP A 63 2.95 -3.85 9.68
CA ASP A 63 3.72 -3.58 10.90
C ASP A 63 5.21 -3.92 10.72
N THR A 64 5.49 -5.01 10.02
CA THR A 64 6.88 -5.44 9.80
C THR A 64 7.54 -4.75 8.61
N SER A 65 6.78 -4.31 7.62
CA SER A 65 7.31 -3.79 6.36
C SER A 65 7.63 -2.30 6.40
N ILE A 66 6.81 -1.47 7.04
CA ILE A 66 6.99 -0.02 7.10
C ILE A 66 7.86 0.34 8.31
N LYS A 67 9.05 0.88 8.06
CA LYS A 67 10.02 1.20 9.13
C LYS A 67 10.09 2.68 9.46
N SER A 68 10.07 3.54 8.46
CA SER A 68 10.14 4.98 8.61
C SER A 68 9.59 5.68 7.37
N GLY A 69 9.39 6.98 7.44
CA GLY A 69 8.97 7.80 6.32
C GLY A 69 7.79 8.69 6.68
N ARG A 70 7.28 9.39 5.68
CA ARG A 70 6.17 10.34 5.83
C ARG A 70 5.02 9.97 4.91
N VAL A 71 3.83 10.39 5.32
CA VAL A 71 2.62 10.40 4.50
C VAL A 71 2.18 11.86 4.38
N PRO A 72 2.66 12.60 3.34
CA PRO A 72 2.37 14.03 3.18
C PRO A 72 0.88 14.33 3.15
N GLY A 73 0.09 13.45 2.57
CA GLY A 73 -1.35 13.57 2.54
C GLY A 73 -2.05 12.41 1.86
N GLY A 74 -3.35 12.32 2.09
CA GLY A 74 -4.19 11.32 1.46
C GLY A 74 -5.66 11.47 1.83
N THR A 75 -6.46 10.59 1.27
CA THR A 75 -7.90 10.51 1.49
C THR A 75 -8.33 9.07 1.72
N ALA A 76 -9.33 8.88 2.56
CA ALA A 76 -9.99 7.59 2.74
C ALA A 76 -11.51 7.75 2.62
N LEU A 77 -12.13 6.87 1.86
CA LEU A 77 -13.57 6.75 1.69
C LEU A 77 -13.97 5.33 2.03
N VAL A 78 -14.91 5.18 2.96
CA VAL A 78 -15.62 3.91 3.22
C VAL A 78 -17.10 4.19 3.13
N TYR A 79 -17.79 3.54 2.20
CA TYR A 79 -19.21 3.69 2.00
C TYR A 79 -19.85 2.33 1.80
N GLY A 80 -20.72 1.93 2.70
CA GLY A 80 -21.41 0.64 2.59
C GLY A 80 -21.74 -0.03 3.92
N SER A 81 -22.29 -1.23 3.82
CA SER A 81 -22.59 -2.08 4.95
C SER A 81 -21.30 -2.67 5.54
N LEU A 82 -21.10 -2.55 6.84
CA LEU A 82 -19.93 -3.15 7.50
C LEU A 82 -19.94 -4.69 7.47
N ALA A 83 -21.12 -5.31 7.27
CA ALA A 83 -21.21 -6.76 7.16
C ALA A 83 -20.68 -7.29 5.80
N ASP A 84 -20.65 -6.44 4.78
CA ASP A 84 -20.23 -6.82 3.42
C ASP A 84 -18.75 -6.52 3.16
N PHE A 85 -18.05 -5.97 4.16
CA PHE A 85 -16.61 -5.73 4.05
C PHE A 85 -15.86 -7.08 3.85
N PRO A 86 -14.86 -7.16 2.96
CA PRO A 86 -14.11 -6.10 2.26
C PRO A 86 -14.64 -5.65 0.89
N TYR A 87 -15.90 -5.81 0.57
CA TYR A 87 -16.55 -5.35 -0.67
C TYR A 87 -15.92 -5.97 -1.95
N GLU A 88 -15.78 -7.28 -1.94
CA GLU A 88 -15.14 -8.06 -3.02
C GLU A 88 -15.91 -8.02 -4.35
N THR A 89 -17.22 -7.82 -4.28
CA THR A 89 -18.10 -7.76 -5.45
C THR A 89 -18.49 -6.32 -5.77
N PRO A 90 -18.60 -5.95 -7.07
CA PRO A 90 -19.17 -4.66 -7.46
C PRO A 90 -20.56 -4.49 -6.85
N SER A 91 -20.68 -3.58 -5.90
CA SER A 91 -21.91 -3.25 -5.20
C SER A 91 -22.01 -1.73 -5.05
N SER A 92 -23.04 -1.24 -4.40
CA SER A 92 -23.13 0.15 -3.96
C SER A 92 -22.15 0.51 -2.84
N SER A 93 -21.44 -0.48 -2.31
CA SER A 93 -20.43 -0.32 -1.27
C SER A 93 -19.02 -0.16 -1.87
N THR A 94 -18.19 0.68 -1.26
CA THR A 94 -16.83 0.91 -1.72
C THR A 94 -15.88 1.26 -0.57
N ILE A 95 -14.63 0.89 -0.72
CA ILE A 95 -13.50 1.41 0.05
C ILE A 95 -12.45 1.95 -0.93
N GLN A 96 -11.97 3.15 -0.66
CA GLN A 96 -10.91 3.78 -1.43
C GLN A 96 -9.98 4.49 -0.45
N VAL A 97 -8.68 4.25 -0.58
CA VAL A 97 -7.64 4.95 0.20
C VAL A 97 -6.54 5.33 -0.78
N ASP A 98 -6.36 6.62 -0.97
CA ASP A 98 -5.35 7.18 -1.85
C ASP A 98 -4.41 8.06 -1.03
N PHE A 99 -3.10 7.82 -1.10
CA PHE A 99 -2.13 8.63 -0.37
C PHE A 99 -0.76 8.65 -1.05
N ASP A 100 0.00 9.70 -0.74
CA ASP A 100 1.38 9.82 -1.14
C ASP A 100 2.31 9.41 0.00
N THR A 101 3.47 8.82 -0.34
CA THR A 101 4.56 8.54 0.59
C THR A 101 5.75 9.43 0.27
N GLY A 102 6.54 9.76 1.29
CA GLY A 102 7.76 10.52 1.15
C GLY A 102 8.87 9.95 2.02
N ASP A 103 10.00 9.64 1.40
CA ASP A 103 11.19 9.11 2.07
C ASP A 103 10.90 7.84 2.90
N LEU A 104 10.06 6.95 2.36
CA LEU A 104 9.64 5.73 3.06
C LEU A 104 10.75 4.67 2.99
N GLU A 105 11.01 3.99 4.12
CA GLU A 105 11.78 2.76 4.18
C GLU A 105 10.83 1.57 4.24
N LEU A 106 10.91 0.69 3.23
CA LEU A 106 9.99 -0.43 3.06
C LEU A 106 10.75 -1.76 2.98
N HIS A 107 10.48 -2.67 3.92
CA HIS A 107 10.93 -4.05 3.95
C HIS A 107 9.79 -4.95 3.46
N TYR A 108 9.62 -5.04 2.15
CA TYR A 108 8.43 -5.64 1.56
C TYR A 108 8.37 -7.17 1.61
N PHE A 109 9.51 -7.83 1.84
CA PHE A 109 9.57 -9.29 2.00
C PHE A 109 10.81 -9.73 2.77
N ASP A 110 10.69 -10.79 3.57
CA ASP A 110 11.83 -11.35 4.31
C ASP A 110 12.90 -11.90 3.36
N GLY A 111 14.16 -11.56 3.62
CA GLY A 111 15.28 -11.96 2.78
C GLY A 111 15.49 -11.12 1.51
N TRP A 112 14.58 -10.16 1.24
CA TRP A 112 14.76 -9.22 0.14
C TRP A 112 15.39 -7.92 0.62
N GLN A 113 16.12 -7.27 -0.29
CA GLN A 113 16.67 -5.93 -0.01
C GLN A 113 15.54 -4.93 0.19
N LYS A 114 15.67 -4.12 1.23
CA LYS A 114 14.73 -3.01 1.49
C LYS A 114 14.76 -1.97 0.37
N LEU A 115 13.62 -1.30 0.18
CA LEU A 115 13.56 -0.05 -0.58
C LEU A 115 13.75 1.13 0.38
N GLU A 116 14.61 2.04 0.00
CA GLU A 116 14.90 3.28 0.72
C GLU A 116 14.48 4.48 -0.12
N HIS A 117 14.23 5.60 0.55
CA HIS A 117 13.85 6.86 -0.11
C HIS A 117 12.67 6.71 -1.07
N LEU A 118 11.69 5.87 -0.70
CA LEU A 118 10.53 5.57 -1.53
C LEU A 118 9.54 6.74 -1.48
N ASP A 119 9.40 7.42 -2.62
CA ASP A 119 8.33 8.36 -2.91
C ASP A 119 7.36 7.68 -3.89
N ALA A 120 6.13 7.51 -3.48
CA ALA A 120 5.13 6.81 -4.27
C ALA A 120 3.72 7.31 -3.98
N ARG A 121 2.85 7.12 -4.96
CA ARG A 121 1.40 7.22 -4.77
C ARG A 121 0.80 5.85 -4.64
N VAL A 122 0.08 5.62 -3.55
CA VAL A 122 -0.56 4.35 -3.21
C VAL A 122 -2.07 4.51 -3.32
N LYS A 123 -2.73 3.56 -3.98
CA LYS A 123 -4.18 3.55 -4.17
C LYS A 123 -4.74 2.17 -3.86
N PHE A 124 -5.59 2.12 -2.84
CA PHE A 124 -6.43 0.98 -2.55
C PHE A 124 -7.85 1.28 -3.03
N HIS A 125 -8.35 0.50 -3.99
CA HIS A 125 -9.70 0.63 -4.49
C HIS A 125 -10.41 -0.73 -4.43
N GLY A 126 -11.30 -0.89 -3.48
CA GLY A 126 -11.92 -2.16 -3.17
C GLY A 126 -10.86 -3.19 -2.74
N ASN A 127 -10.73 -4.25 -3.52
CA ASN A 127 -9.75 -5.32 -3.28
C ASN A 127 -8.50 -5.22 -4.18
N ARG A 128 -8.22 -4.03 -4.73
CA ARG A 128 -7.10 -3.78 -5.63
C ARG A 128 -6.12 -2.80 -5.03
N LEU A 129 -4.84 -3.04 -5.26
CA LEU A 129 -3.73 -2.16 -4.91
C LEU A 129 -2.99 -1.73 -6.17
N ASP A 130 -2.84 -0.43 -6.37
CA ASP A 130 -1.96 0.18 -7.36
C ASP A 130 -0.93 1.08 -6.63
N ILE A 131 0.33 0.97 -7.01
CA ILE A 131 1.42 1.80 -6.48
C ILE A 131 2.17 2.39 -7.67
N ASP A 132 2.17 3.71 -7.77
CA ASP A 132 2.97 4.46 -8.73
C ASP A 132 4.22 5.00 -7.99
N VAL A 133 5.38 4.40 -8.24
CA VAL A 133 6.67 4.80 -7.64
C VAL A 133 7.30 5.89 -8.48
N GLU A 134 7.52 7.06 -7.89
CA GLU A 134 8.23 8.16 -8.53
C GLU A 134 9.75 7.93 -8.45
N LYS A 135 10.24 7.58 -7.26
CA LYS A 135 11.62 7.21 -7.01
C LYS A 135 11.74 6.28 -5.80
N ALA A 136 12.76 5.45 -5.80
CA ALA A 136 13.22 4.70 -4.65
C ALA A 136 14.69 4.33 -4.86
N ALA A 137 15.36 3.87 -3.83
CA ALA A 137 16.70 3.30 -3.92
C ALA A 137 16.67 1.83 -3.46
N VAL A 138 17.47 1.00 -4.14
CA VAL A 138 17.78 -0.37 -3.76
C VAL A 138 19.27 -0.59 -3.96
N TYR A 139 20.02 -0.87 -2.89
CA TYR A 139 21.47 -0.74 -2.89
C TYR A 139 21.91 0.66 -3.38
N ASP A 140 22.85 0.72 -4.34
CA ASP A 140 23.31 1.95 -5.01
C ASP A 140 22.54 2.22 -6.32
N SER A 141 21.42 1.53 -6.56
CA SER A 141 20.62 1.66 -7.77
C SER A 141 19.36 2.46 -7.51
N GLN A 142 18.98 3.28 -8.49
CA GLN A 142 17.75 4.05 -8.46
C GLN A 142 16.61 3.30 -9.16
N VAL A 143 15.45 3.26 -8.52
CA VAL A 143 14.20 2.77 -9.08
C VAL A 143 13.37 3.99 -9.51
N ILE A 144 12.99 4.06 -10.76
CA ILE A 144 12.30 5.19 -11.37
C ILE A 144 11.13 4.71 -12.25
N ASP A 145 10.09 5.54 -12.35
CA ASP A 145 8.93 5.28 -13.23
C ASP A 145 8.37 3.86 -13.06
N THR A 146 8.26 3.39 -11.83
CA THR A 146 7.89 2.02 -11.54
C THR A 146 6.45 1.92 -11.09
N ARG A 147 5.73 0.94 -11.60
CA ARG A 147 4.37 0.59 -11.18
C ARG A 147 4.34 -0.78 -10.57
N ALA A 148 3.70 -0.89 -9.44
CA ALA A 148 3.37 -2.15 -8.81
C ALA A 148 1.85 -2.28 -8.70
N ARG A 149 1.32 -3.49 -8.95
CA ARG A 149 -0.12 -3.76 -8.94
C ARG A 149 -0.43 -5.13 -8.38
N ILE A 150 -1.45 -5.18 -7.54
CA ILE A 150 -2.14 -6.40 -7.14
C ILE A 150 -3.61 -6.24 -7.54
N ASP A 151 -4.09 -7.09 -8.46
CA ASP A 151 -5.46 -6.97 -8.98
C ASP A 151 -6.52 -7.39 -7.98
N SER A 152 -6.17 -8.27 -7.03
CA SER A 152 -7.04 -8.71 -5.94
C SER A 152 -6.18 -9.06 -4.73
N LEU A 153 -6.45 -8.43 -3.59
CA LEU A 153 -5.69 -8.62 -2.34
C LEU A 153 -6.04 -9.97 -1.68
N THR A 154 -5.67 -11.06 -2.37
CA THR A 154 -5.78 -12.42 -1.88
C THR A 154 -4.39 -13.07 -1.84
N PRO A 155 -4.14 -14.07 -0.97
CA PRO A 155 -2.81 -14.69 -0.86
C PRO A 155 -2.28 -15.30 -2.16
N ALA A 156 -3.17 -15.66 -3.10
CA ALA A 156 -2.80 -16.25 -4.39
C ALA A 156 -2.57 -15.21 -5.50
N SER A 157 -2.82 -13.93 -5.24
CA SER A 157 -2.72 -12.89 -6.28
C SER A 157 -1.28 -12.47 -6.50
N PRO A 158 -0.80 -12.48 -7.75
CA PRO A 158 0.56 -12.07 -8.02
C PRO A 158 0.71 -10.54 -7.91
N LEU A 159 1.82 -10.11 -7.31
CA LEU A 159 2.31 -8.75 -7.45
C LEU A 159 2.95 -8.59 -8.84
N ARG A 160 2.46 -7.64 -9.63
CA ARG A 160 3.05 -7.28 -10.92
C ARG A 160 3.82 -5.98 -10.77
N VAL A 161 5.11 -6.02 -11.10
CA VAL A 161 5.98 -4.83 -11.07
C VAL A 161 6.51 -4.57 -12.46
N GLN A 162 6.42 -3.32 -12.89
CA GLN A 162 6.98 -2.83 -14.15
C GLN A 162 7.64 -1.48 -13.92
N GLY A 163 8.91 -1.35 -14.26
CA GLY A 163 9.63 -0.10 -14.03
C GLY A 163 11.03 -0.12 -14.63
N LYS A 164 11.81 0.86 -14.21
CA LYS A 164 13.21 1.05 -14.62
C LYS A 164 14.09 1.07 -13.39
N VAL A 165 15.24 0.42 -13.50
CA VAL A 165 16.31 0.47 -12.50
C VAL A 165 17.57 0.97 -13.18
N ALA A 166 18.19 2.00 -12.61
CA ALA A 166 19.44 2.56 -13.07
C ALA A 166 20.51 2.43 -11.97
N GLY A 167 21.61 1.76 -12.28
CA GLY A 167 22.70 1.53 -11.33
C GLY A 167 23.69 0.47 -11.82
N PRO A 168 24.66 0.11 -10.99
CA PRO A 168 25.65 -0.90 -11.32
C PRO A 168 25.00 -2.26 -11.66
N LEU A 169 25.45 -2.89 -12.73
CA LEU A 169 24.97 -4.21 -13.16
C LEU A 169 25.12 -5.26 -12.06
N SER A 170 26.15 -5.13 -11.22
CA SER A 170 26.37 -6.00 -10.06
C SER A 170 25.21 -6.00 -9.08
N ASN A 171 24.52 -4.87 -8.88
CA ASN A 171 23.36 -4.77 -8.00
C ASN A 171 22.14 -5.50 -8.59
N ILE A 172 21.96 -5.39 -9.91
CA ILE A 172 20.90 -6.12 -10.61
C ILE A 172 21.13 -7.63 -10.50
N LEU A 173 22.37 -8.08 -10.73
CA LEU A 173 22.73 -9.49 -10.58
C LEU A 173 22.55 -9.98 -9.14
N ARG A 174 22.91 -9.15 -8.16
CA ARG A 174 22.72 -9.47 -6.74
C ARG A 174 21.24 -9.60 -6.39
N LEU A 175 20.40 -8.67 -6.84
CA LEU A 175 18.96 -8.73 -6.64
C LEU A 175 18.34 -10.01 -7.24
N LEU A 176 18.84 -10.45 -8.41
CA LEU A 176 18.40 -11.68 -9.06
C LEU A 176 18.91 -12.96 -8.38
N GLN A 177 19.96 -12.86 -7.57
CA GLN A 177 20.56 -13.99 -6.84
C GLN A 177 19.99 -14.15 -5.42
N GLU A 178 19.21 -13.19 -4.93
CA GLU A 178 18.52 -13.32 -3.66
C GLU A 178 17.56 -14.53 -3.71
N ASP A 179 17.64 -15.39 -2.71
CA ASP A 179 16.97 -16.72 -2.70
C ASP A 179 15.47 -16.63 -2.93
N ALA A 180 14.85 -15.52 -2.53
CA ALA A 180 13.42 -15.28 -2.71
C ALA A 180 12.99 -15.16 -4.19
N LEU A 181 13.87 -14.66 -5.09
CA LEU A 181 13.60 -14.66 -6.53
C LEU A 181 13.86 -16.02 -7.17
N ARG A 182 14.73 -16.83 -6.60
CA ARG A 182 15.03 -18.18 -7.11
C ARG A 182 13.86 -19.14 -6.98
N ASP A 183 13.17 -19.13 -5.86
CA ASP A 183 12.07 -20.06 -5.58
C ASP A 183 10.79 -19.70 -6.35
N ASP A 184 10.50 -18.41 -6.54
CA ASP A 184 9.32 -17.97 -7.29
C ASP A 184 9.53 -17.97 -8.81
N PHE A 185 10.74 -17.76 -9.29
CA PHE A 185 11.07 -17.75 -10.74
C PHE A 185 11.47 -19.11 -11.29
N GLY A 186 11.82 -20.08 -10.44
CA GLY A 186 12.21 -21.44 -10.85
C GLY A 186 11.08 -22.24 -11.49
N ASP A 187 9.81 -21.95 -11.14
CA ASP A 187 8.65 -22.74 -11.57
C ASP A 187 7.65 -22.01 -12.48
N ARG A 188 7.80 -20.68 -12.68
CA ARG A 188 6.89 -19.88 -13.51
C ARG A 188 7.64 -18.91 -14.43
N GLY A 189 8.38 -19.45 -15.36
CA GLY A 189 9.23 -18.73 -16.31
C GLY A 189 8.58 -17.52 -17.04
N ALA A 190 8.53 -16.38 -16.36
CA ALA A 190 8.39 -15.10 -17.03
C ALA A 190 9.81 -14.59 -17.35
N PRO A 191 10.14 -14.32 -18.63
CA PRO A 191 11.50 -13.90 -18.98
C PRO A 191 11.77 -12.50 -18.44
N LEU A 192 12.68 -12.41 -17.49
CA LEU A 192 13.32 -11.14 -17.13
C LEU A 192 14.09 -10.65 -18.37
N ARG A 193 13.64 -9.55 -18.96
CA ARG A 193 14.37 -8.86 -20.02
C ARG A 193 15.18 -7.72 -19.39
N ALA A 194 16.41 -7.99 -19.06
CA ALA A 194 17.38 -6.93 -18.78
C ALA A 194 17.80 -6.30 -20.11
N ARG A 195 17.56 -5.01 -20.30
CA ARG A 195 18.15 -4.18 -21.34
C ARG A 195 19.02 -3.18 -20.62
N GLY A 196 20.32 -3.30 -20.73
CA GLY A 196 21.28 -2.32 -20.27
C GLY A 196 22.14 -1.88 -21.45
N ASP A 197 22.27 -0.57 -21.65
CA ASP A 197 23.39 -0.02 -22.40
C ASP A 197 24.57 0.00 -21.42
N ALA A 198 25.65 -0.69 -21.77
CA ALA A 198 26.91 -0.63 -21.05
C ALA A 198 27.75 0.48 -21.69
N ASP A 199 27.97 1.56 -20.95
CA ASP A 199 29.10 2.47 -21.17
C ASP A 199 30.33 2.01 -20.38
#